data_b56bb96d9eb6d408f901ffb32bf53859
#
_entry.id   b56bb96d9eb6d408f901ffb32bf53859
#
_cell.length_a   1.000
_cell.length_b   1.000
_cell.length_c   1.000
_cell.angle_alpha   90.00
_cell.angle_beta   90.00
_cell.angle_gamma   90.00
#
_symmetry.space_group_name_H-M   'P 1'
#
loop_
_entity.id
_entity.type
_entity.pdbx_description
1 polymer ?
#
loop_
_entity_poly.entity_id
_entity_poly.type
_entity_poly.pdbx_seq_one_letter_code
_entity_poly.pdbx_strand_id
1 'polypeptide(L)'
;MSLLALFFAITLGLAAADPPKDRLTYSIEWRLIHAGEAVLEYGPSSASVKLESAGLVSTLYKVQDAYRVEFDAPFCATSSMMNSSEGSRRRETAVTFDRNRGRASLTEKDLIKNSVVSKTEAQIPNCVQEVAAALLRLRRTKVEVGQSTQIPMSDGRKFAQVKVDAQERERIKTPAGTFNTVRYEANLLNGVIYSRKGRAFIWLTDDERRVPVRILLRMNFPLGTVTLDLEKEEHP
;
A
#
# COMPACT_ATOMS: atom_id res chain seq x y z
N MET A 1 4.02 48.22 -50.11
CA MET A 1 3.39 46.84 -50.00
C MET A 1 4.30 46.04 -49.08
N SER A 2 3.95 45.99 -47.77
CA SER A 2 4.70 45.25 -46.74
C SER A 2 3.98 43.96 -46.41
N LEU A 3 4.60 42.81 -46.71
CA LEU A 3 4.12 41.49 -46.26
C LEU A 3 4.59 41.26 -44.80
N LEU A 4 3.66 41.22 -43.89
CA LEU A 4 3.87 40.79 -42.50
C LEU A 4 3.72 39.28 -42.48
N ALA A 5 4.82 38.53 -42.30
CA ALA A 5 4.80 37.08 -42.08
C ALA A 5 4.53 36.81 -40.61
N LEU A 6 3.37 36.22 -40.30
CA LEU A 6 2.97 35.79 -38.96
C LEU A 6 3.62 34.41 -38.69
N PHE A 7 4.65 34.35 -37.83
CA PHE A 7 5.22 33.11 -37.33
C PHE A 7 4.33 32.57 -36.21
N PHE A 8 3.61 31.46 -36.47
CA PHE A 8 2.86 30.73 -35.48
C PHE A 8 3.82 29.73 -34.80
N ALA A 9 4.29 30.06 -33.61
CA ALA A 9 5.11 29.16 -32.82
C ALA A 9 4.20 28.07 -32.18
N ILE A 10 4.25 26.84 -32.71
CA ILE A 10 3.62 25.67 -32.12
C ILE A 10 4.50 25.24 -30.95
N THR A 11 4.09 25.55 -29.73
CA THR A 11 4.68 24.97 -28.51
C THR A 11 4.16 23.54 -28.36
N LEU A 12 4.97 22.54 -28.77
CA LEU A 12 4.76 21.16 -28.37
C LEU A 12 4.94 21.10 -26.85
N GLY A 13 3.84 20.94 -26.13
CA GLY A 13 3.88 20.58 -24.72
C GLY A 13 4.45 19.16 -24.58
N LEU A 14 5.71 19.03 -24.15
CA LEU A 14 6.23 17.74 -23.67
C LEU A 14 5.36 17.33 -22.46
N ALA A 15 4.56 16.28 -22.64
CA ALA A 15 3.97 15.58 -21.50
C ALA A 15 5.15 15.05 -20.66
N ALA A 16 5.29 15.54 -19.43
CA ALA A 16 6.29 15.03 -18.51
C ALA A 16 5.98 13.53 -18.29
N ALA A 17 6.92 12.66 -18.66
CA ALA A 17 6.82 11.24 -18.35
C ALA A 17 6.76 11.08 -16.82
N ASP A 18 5.90 10.18 -16.33
CA ASP A 18 5.89 9.83 -14.91
C ASP A 18 7.31 9.47 -14.46
N PRO A 19 7.76 9.93 -13.27
CA PRO A 19 9.08 9.58 -12.77
C PRO A 19 9.22 8.07 -12.65
N PRO A 20 10.43 7.54 -12.89
CA PRO A 20 10.69 6.11 -12.79
C PRO A 20 10.30 5.57 -11.42
N LYS A 21 9.70 4.37 -11.38
CA LYS A 21 9.15 3.73 -10.17
C LYS A 21 9.79 2.38 -9.96
N ASP A 22 10.20 2.11 -8.74
CA ASP A 22 10.52 0.74 -8.32
C ASP A 22 9.25 -0.12 -8.34
N ARG A 23 9.40 -1.38 -8.75
CA ARG A 23 8.29 -2.33 -8.85
C ARG A 23 8.63 -3.65 -8.16
N LEU A 24 7.74 -4.08 -7.27
CA LEU A 24 7.82 -5.35 -6.58
C LEU A 24 6.58 -6.18 -6.92
N THR A 25 6.81 -7.38 -7.46
CA THR A 25 5.74 -8.33 -7.77
C THR A 25 5.75 -9.46 -6.74
N TYR A 26 4.59 -9.77 -6.19
CA TYR A 26 4.40 -10.80 -5.17
C TYR A 26 3.43 -11.86 -5.64
N SER A 27 3.80 -13.13 -5.47
CA SER A 27 2.86 -14.25 -5.47
C SER A 27 2.06 -14.24 -4.17
N ILE A 28 0.75 -14.40 -4.27
CA ILE A 28 -0.15 -14.47 -3.12
C ILE A 28 -0.55 -15.92 -2.88
N GLU A 29 -0.36 -16.38 -1.66
CA GLU A 29 -0.88 -17.64 -1.16
C GLU A 29 -1.97 -17.39 -0.11
N TRP A 30 -3.08 -18.11 -0.23
CA TRP A 30 -4.12 -18.20 0.77
C TRP A 30 -4.23 -19.64 1.27
N ARG A 31 -3.92 -19.86 2.54
CA ARG A 31 -3.90 -21.19 3.15
C ARG A 31 -3.07 -22.20 2.34
N LEU A 32 -1.88 -21.79 1.87
CA LEU A 32 -0.96 -22.59 1.06
C LEU A 32 -1.44 -22.91 -0.37
N ILE A 33 -2.51 -22.26 -0.83
CA ILE A 33 -3.00 -22.37 -2.20
C ILE A 33 -2.64 -21.06 -2.91
N HIS A 34 -2.07 -21.14 -4.11
CA HIS A 34 -1.84 -19.95 -4.92
C HIS A 34 -3.17 -19.23 -5.18
N ALA A 35 -3.23 -17.97 -4.79
CA ALA A 35 -4.45 -17.18 -4.75
C ALA A 35 -4.43 -15.99 -5.71
N GLY A 36 -3.26 -15.57 -6.19
CA GLY A 36 -3.16 -14.42 -7.06
C GLY A 36 -1.79 -13.75 -7.05
N GLU A 37 -1.78 -12.51 -7.52
CA GLU A 37 -0.60 -11.65 -7.60
C GLU A 37 -0.90 -10.28 -6.98
N ALA A 38 0.11 -9.68 -6.37
CA ALA A 38 0.09 -8.27 -5.99
C ALA A 38 1.31 -7.56 -6.57
N VAL A 39 1.10 -6.37 -7.13
CA VAL A 39 2.16 -5.51 -7.66
C VAL A 39 2.19 -4.22 -6.88
N LEU A 40 3.30 -3.95 -6.22
CA LEU A 40 3.60 -2.68 -5.55
C LEU A 40 4.54 -1.86 -6.44
N GLU A 41 4.09 -0.69 -6.88
CA GLU A 41 4.92 0.31 -7.54
C GLU A 41 5.06 1.53 -6.63
N TYR A 42 6.26 2.08 -6.51
CA TYR A 42 6.48 3.26 -5.67
C TYR A 42 7.57 4.17 -6.24
N GLY A 43 7.39 5.45 -6.03
CA GLY A 43 8.30 6.52 -6.42
C GLY A 43 8.48 7.54 -5.31
N PRO A 44 9.03 8.73 -5.63
CA PRO A 44 9.33 9.75 -4.64
C PRO A 44 8.13 10.31 -3.89
N SER A 45 6.95 10.34 -4.54
CA SER A 45 5.73 10.99 -4.01
C SER A 45 4.47 10.15 -4.08
N SER A 46 4.55 8.91 -4.55
CA SER A 46 3.39 8.04 -4.64
C SER A 46 3.75 6.56 -4.53
N ALA A 47 2.77 5.76 -4.12
CA ALA A 47 2.80 4.32 -4.23
C ALA A 47 1.45 3.79 -4.75
N SER A 48 1.48 2.68 -5.46
CA SER A 48 0.27 1.99 -5.90
C SER A 48 0.40 0.49 -5.67
N VAL A 49 -0.72 -0.15 -5.35
CA VAL A 49 -0.82 -1.60 -5.22
C VAL A 49 -1.95 -2.07 -6.12
N LYS A 50 -1.66 -3.03 -7.00
CA LYS A 50 -2.67 -3.78 -7.73
C LYS A 50 -2.70 -5.19 -7.17
N LEU A 51 -3.88 -5.73 -6.96
CA LEU A 51 -4.09 -7.07 -6.43
C LEU A 51 -5.10 -7.79 -7.33
N GLU A 52 -4.73 -8.95 -7.85
CA GLU A 52 -5.58 -9.77 -8.69
C GLU A 52 -5.58 -11.22 -8.21
N SER A 53 -6.79 -11.77 -8.00
CA SER A 53 -6.93 -13.19 -7.69
C SER A 53 -6.68 -14.06 -8.92
N ALA A 54 -6.10 -15.26 -8.72
CA ALA A 54 -5.82 -16.23 -9.77
C ALA A 54 -6.27 -17.65 -9.39
N GLY A 55 -6.19 -18.57 -10.35
CA GLY A 55 -6.45 -20.00 -10.16
C GLY A 55 -7.84 -20.28 -9.59
N LEU A 56 -7.92 -21.28 -8.71
CA LEU A 56 -9.18 -21.71 -8.08
C LEU A 56 -9.83 -20.59 -7.27
N VAL A 57 -9.04 -19.72 -6.64
CA VAL A 57 -9.57 -18.61 -5.85
C VAL A 57 -10.34 -17.64 -6.74
N SER A 58 -9.83 -17.30 -7.92
CA SER A 58 -10.52 -16.40 -8.85
C SER A 58 -11.83 -16.96 -9.40
N THR A 59 -11.93 -18.29 -9.48
CA THR A 59 -13.17 -18.97 -9.91
C THR A 59 -14.24 -18.90 -8.83
N LEU A 60 -13.85 -18.99 -7.55
CA LEU A 60 -14.77 -18.94 -6.41
C LEU A 60 -15.11 -17.52 -6.00
N TYR A 61 -14.11 -16.63 -6.02
CA TYR A 61 -14.24 -15.24 -5.60
C TYR A 61 -13.22 -14.35 -6.31
N LYS A 62 -13.67 -13.70 -7.38
CA LYS A 62 -12.80 -12.84 -8.17
C LYS A 62 -12.51 -11.54 -7.40
N VAL A 63 -11.22 -11.23 -7.24
CA VAL A 63 -10.72 -9.97 -6.66
C VAL A 63 -9.86 -9.25 -7.68
N GLN A 64 -10.13 -7.97 -7.88
CA GLN A 64 -9.33 -7.04 -8.69
C GLN A 64 -9.38 -5.69 -7.99
N ASP A 65 -8.34 -5.40 -7.21
CA ASP A 65 -8.24 -4.17 -6.44
C ASP A 65 -7.09 -3.33 -6.95
N ALA A 66 -7.32 -2.03 -7.06
CA ALA A 66 -6.30 -1.04 -7.38
C ALA A 66 -6.31 0.04 -6.30
N TYR A 67 -5.18 0.19 -5.66
CA TYR A 67 -4.95 1.16 -4.61
C TYR A 67 -3.83 2.12 -5.01
N ARG A 68 -3.97 3.41 -4.69
CA ARG A 68 -2.95 4.43 -4.88
C ARG A 68 -2.94 5.38 -3.69
N VAL A 69 -1.75 5.76 -3.25
CA VAL A 69 -1.53 6.82 -2.27
C VAL A 69 -0.56 7.85 -2.82
N GLU A 70 -0.90 9.13 -2.64
CA GLU A 70 0.02 10.25 -2.83
C GLU A 70 0.54 10.70 -1.45
N PHE A 71 1.81 11.05 -1.40
CA PHE A 71 2.45 11.52 -0.17
C PHE A 71 3.57 12.50 -0.50
N ASP A 72 3.93 13.32 0.47
CA ASP A 72 5.14 14.14 0.43
C ASP A 72 6.19 13.63 1.45
N ALA A 73 7.32 14.29 1.51
CA ALA A 73 8.38 13.92 2.46
C ALA A 73 7.98 14.22 3.92
N PRO A 74 8.23 13.32 4.88
CA PRO A 74 8.77 11.97 4.78
C PRO A 74 7.65 10.90 4.80
N PHE A 75 7.00 10.66 3.66
CA PHE A 75 5.86 9.73 3.48
C PHE A 75 4.56 10.14 4.16
N CYS A 76 4.33 11.45 4.33
CA CYS A 76 3.09 11.98 4.88
C CYS A 76 2.00 11.92 3.81
N ALA A 77 0.96 11.12 4.02
CA ALA A 77 -0.12 10.96 3.06
C ALA A 77 -0.85 12.30 2.82
N THR A 78 -1.17 12.57 1.55
CA THR A 78 -1.98 13.72 1.11
C THR A 78 -3.33 13.26 0.57
N SER A 79 -3.36 12.14 -0.14
CA SER A 79 -4.60 11.50 -0.59
C SER A 79 -4.39 10.02 -0.83
N SER A 80 -5.46 9.24 -0.80
CA SER A 80 -5.48 7.88 -1.30
C SER A 80 -6.78 7.55 -2.02
N MET A 81 -6.68 6.62 -2.96
CA MET A 81 -7.80 6.12 -3.76
C MET A 81 -7.72 4.60 -3.83
N MET A 82 -8.82 3.93 -3.56
CA MET A 82 -8.96 2.50 -3.75
C MET A 82 -10.18 2.20 -4.61
N ASN A 83 -9.98 1.48 -5.70
CA ASN A 83 -11.03 0.87 -6.48
C ASN A 83 -11.02 -0.63 -6.20
N SER A 84 -12.03 -1.14 -5.55
CA SER A 84 -12.15 -2.56 -5.24
C SER A 84 -13.26 -3.23 -6.05
N SER A 85 -12.91 -4.40 -6.58
CA SER A 85 -13.78 -5.27 -7.36
C SER A 85 -13.70 -6.67 -6.78
N GLU A 86 -14.61 -6.96 -5.84
CA GLU A 86 -14.62 -8.19 -5.05
C GLU A 86 -15.93 -8.94 -5.28
N GLY A 87 -15.89 -10.07 -5.99
CA GLY A 87 -17.09 -10.79 -6.41
C GLY A 87 -18.07 -9.88 -7.16
N SER A 88 -19.24 -9.65 -6.60
CA SER A 88 -20.27 -8.72 -7.16
C SER A 88 -20.13 -7.28 -6.64
N ARG A 89 -19.28 -6.99 -5.66
CA ARG A 89 -19.08 -5.63 -5.12
C ARG A 89 -18.16 -4.83 -6.00
N ARG A 90 -18.50 -3.56 -6.19
CA ARG A 90 -17.63 -2.56 -6.83
C ARG A 90 -17.65 -1.31 -5.96
N ARG A 91 -16.50 -0.95 -5.40
CA ARG A 91 -16.38 0.19 -4.48
C ARG A 91 -15.26 1.11 -4.91
N GLU A 92 -15.49 2.39 -4.73
CA GLU A 92 -14.47 3.42 -4.77
C GLU A 92 -14.35 4.02 -3.38
N THR A 93 -13.15 4.05 -2.82
CA THR A 93 -12.86 4.70 -1.55
C THR A 93 -11.82 5.77 -1.78
N ALA A 94 -12.17 7.03 -1.52
CA ALA A 94 -11.29 8.18 -1.60
C ALA A 94 -11.03 8.73 -0.20
N VAL A 95 -9.77 9.04 0.11
CA VAL A 95 -9.36 9.69 1.35
C VAL A 95 -8.52 10.93 1.03
N THR A 96 -8.82 12.03 1.69
CA THR A 96 -8.00 13.25 1.66
C THR A 96 -7.45 13.50 3.06
N PHE A 97 -6.18 13.81 3.18
CA PHE A 97 -5.50 14.11 4.44
C PHE A 97 -5.15 15.60 4.48
N ASP A 98 -6.07 16.40 5.05
CA ASP A 98 -5.87 17.85 5.24
C ASP A 98 -5.08 18.11 6.52
N ARG A 99 -3.78 18.25 6.39
CA ARG A 99 -2.87 18.49 7.52
C ARG A 99 -3.05 19.85 8.16
N ASN A 100 -3.42 20.87 7.38
CA ASN A 100 -3.64 22.21 7.88
C ASN A 100 -4.85 22.27 8.80
N ARG A 101 -5.87 21.46 8.52
CA ARG A 101 -7.07 21.34 9.36
C ARG A 101 -6.97 20.20 10.37
N GLY A 102 -5.92 19.38 10.31
CA GLY A 102 -5.74 18.22 11.19
C GLY A 102 -6.82 17.15 10.97
N ARG A 103 -7.29 16.95 9.73
CA ARG A 103 -8.40 16.04 9.40
C ARG A 103 -8.10 15.14 8.23
N ALA A 104 -8.53 13.88 8.34
CA ALA A 104 -8.69 12.98 7.22
C ALA A 104 -10.18 12.82 6.92
N SER A 105 -10.56 12.91 5.64
CA SER A 105 -11.94 12.78 5.18
C SER A 105 -12.03 11.61 4.20
N LEU A 106 -12.88 10.63 4.50
CA LEU A 106 -13.12 9.46 3.65
C LEU A 106 -14.50 9.52 3.04
N THR A 107 -14.57 9.20 1.76
CA THR A 107 -15.83 8.92 1.05
C THR A 107 -15.74 7.55 0.38
N GLU A 108 -16.73 6.70 0.62
CA GLU A 108 -16.87 5.40 -0.03
C GLU A 108 -18.15 5.41 -0.89
N LYS A 109 -18.03 4.98 -2.15
CA LYS A 109 -19.12 4.89 -3.11
C LYS A 109 -19.34 3.45 -3.56
N ASP A 110 -20.59 3.08 -3.74
CA ASP A 110 -21.00 1.88 -4.47
C ASP A 110 -21.09 2.25 -5.96
N LEU A 111 -20.21 1.68 -6.77
CA LEU A 111 -20.17 2.00 -8.20
C LEU A 111 -21.29 1.33 -9.00
N ILE A 112 -21.92 0.26 -8.47
CA ILE A 112 -23.06 -0.40 -9.11
C ILE A 112 -24.33 0.42 -8.88
N LYS A 113 -24.54 0.85 -7.63
CA LYS A 113 -25.71 1.64 -7.23
C LYS A 113 -25.52 3.14 -7.50
N ASN A 114 -24.32 3.56 -7.89
CA ASN A 114 -23.91 4.96 -8.06
C ASN A 114 -24.30 5.84 -6.85
N SER A 115 -24.02 5.34 -5.64
CA SER A 115 -24.42 6.00 -4.40
C SER A 115 -23.29 6.02 -3.38
N VAL A 116 -23.26 7.09 -2.58
CA VAL A 116 -22.35 7.17 -1.44
C VAL A 116 -22.87 6.26 -0.33
N VAL A 117 -22.01 5.35 0.15
CA VAL A 117 -22.34 4.39 1.21
C VAL A 117 -21.71 4.73 2.55
N SER A 118 -20.68 5.55 2.55
CA SER A 118 -20.03 6.01 3.78
C SER A 118 -19.33 7.34 3.56
N LYS A 119 -19.44 8.23 4.56
CA LYS A 119 -18.60 9.42 4.72
C LYS A 119 -18.16 9.46 6.18
N THR A 120 -16.87 9.59 6.40
CA THR A 120 -16.29 9.67 7.75
C THR A 120 -15.20 10.73 7.79
N GLU A 121 -14.97 11.29 8.97
CA GLU A 121 -13.85 12.16 9.26
C GLU A 121 -13.11 11.65 10.49
N ALA A 122 -11.79 11.79 10.48
CA ALA A 122 -10.93 11.50 11.61
C ALA A 122 -10.00 12.68 11.90
N GLN A 123 -9.73 12.94 13.16
CA GLN A 123 -8.66 13.87 13.54
C GLN A 123 -7.30 13.18 13.35
N ILE A 124 -6.36 13.89 12.74
CA ILE A 124 -5.01 13.39 12.44
C ILE A 124 -3.96 14.43 12.85
N PRO A 125 -2.75 14.01 13.22
CA PRO A 125 -1.60 14.92 13.35
C PRO A 125 -1.13 15.40 11.96
N ASN A 126 -0.18 16.34 11.97
CA ASN A 126 0.35 16.96 10.74
C ASN A 126 0.95 15.97 9.73
N CYS A 127 1.36 14.79 10.16
CA CYS A 127 1.90 13.77 9.28
C CYS A 127 1.38 12.39 9.69
N VAL A 128 0.62 11.77 8.83
CA VAL A 128 0.19 10.37 8.97
C VAL A 128 0.59 9.61 7.72
N GLN A 129 0.80 8.32 7.88
CA GLN A 129 1.01 7.39 6.79
C GLN A 129 -0.26 6.57 6.55
N GLU A 130 -0.52 6.31 5.32
CA GLU A 130 -1.38 5.23 4.90
C GLU A 130 -0.57 3.94 4.76
N VAL A 131 -1.19 2.77 4.59
CA VAL A 131 -0.51 1.47 4.71
C VAL A 131 0.70 1.31 3.79
N ALA A 132 0.60 1.72 2.52
CA ALA A 132 1.72 1.62 1.59
C ALA A 132 2.83 2.63 1.93
N ALA A 133 2.47 3.87 2.27
CA ALA A 133 3.41 4.88 2.74
C ALA A 133 4.09 4.47 4.06
N ALA A 134 3.35 3.79 4.96
CA ALA A 134 3.89 3.25 6.21
C ALA A 134 4.93 2.15 5.96
N LEU A 135 4.69 1.26 4.98
CA LEU A 135 5.68 0.25 4.56
C LEU A 135 6.96 0.91 4.03
N LEU A 136 6.82 1.93 3.18
CA LEU A 136 7.97 2.68 2.65
C LEU A 136 8.72 3.44 3.75
N ARG A 137 8.02 4.02 4.72
CA ARG A 137 8.63 4.63 5.90
C ARG A 137 9.38 3.60 6.73
N LEU A 138 8.80 2.42 7.00
CA LEU A 138 9.47 1.34 7.74
C LEU A 138 10.77 0.91 7.05
N ARG A 139 10.80 0.82 5.73
CA ARG A 139 12.01 0.54 4.95
C ARG A 139 13.12 1.58 5.19
N ARG A 140 12.76 2.83 5.44
CA ARG A 140 13.74 3.92 5.71
C ARG A 140 14.08 4.07 7.19
N THR A 141 13.37 3.38 8.07
CA THR A 141 13.57 3.46 9.52
C THR A 141 14.34 2.25 10.00
N LYS A 142 15.60 2.45 10.45
CA LYS A 142 16.38 1.37 11.04
C LYS A 142 15.87 1.10 12.45
N VAL A 143 15.34 -0.11 12.68
CA VAL A 143 14.89 -0.59 13.99
C VAL A 143 15.65 -1.86 14.28
N GLU A 144 16.47 -1.86 15.33
CA GLU A 144 17.27 -3.02 15.73
C GLU A 144 16.39 -4.11 16.34
N VAL A 145 16.81 -5.36 16.17
CA VAL A 145 16.12 -6.53 16.77
C VAL A 145 15.95 -6.34 18.27
N GLY A 146 14.75 -6.61 18.76
CA GLY A 146 14.34 -6.37 20.15
C GLY A 146 13.84 -4.95 20.42
N GLN A 147 13.92 -4.04 19.46
CA GLN A 147 13.40 -2.68 19.58
C GLN A 147 12.07 -2.51 18.84
N SER A 148 11.41 -1.41 19.12
CA SER A 148 10.14 -1.03 18.49
C SER A 148 10.20 0.39 17.96
N THR A 149 9.38 0.68 16.95
CA THR A 149 9.08 2.04 16.50
C THR A 149 7.58 2.26 16.46
N GLN A 150 7.17 3.52 16.36
CA GLN A 150 5.76 3.87 16.16
C GLN A 150 5.59 4.61 14.83
N ILE A 151 4.58 4.23 14.09
CA ILE A 151 4.20 4.84 12.82
C ILE A 151 2.81 5.44 12.98
N PRO A 152 2.66 6.78 12.85
CA PRO A 152 1.36 7.43 12.89
C PRO A 152 0.59 7.07 11.61
N MET A 153 -0.49 6.30 11.73
CA MET A 153 -1.27 5.80 10.59
C MET A 153 -2.72 6.24 10.65
N SER A 154 -3.31 6.44 9.46
CA SER A 154 -4.75 6.66 9.30
C SER A 154 -5.25 6.00 8.02
N ASP A 155 -6.42 5.37 8.11
CA ASP A 155 -7.19 4.84 6.98
C ASP A 155 -8.31 5.80 6.53
N GLY A 156 -8.31 7.03 7.05
CA GLY A 156 -9.36 8.03 6.82
C GLY A 156 -10.57 7.90 7.75
N ARG A 157 -10.73 6.76 8.45
CA ARG A 157 -11.79 6.54 9.43
C ARG A 157 -11.32 6.83 10.85
N LYS A 158 -10.05 6.59 11.12
CA LYS A 158 -9.43 6.84 12.42
C LYS A 158 -7.93 7.01 12.29
N PHE A 159 -7.33 7.49 13.35
CA PHE A 159 -5.90 7.62 13.55
C PHE A 159 -5.42 6.68 14.65
N ALA A 160 -4.23 6.12 14.51
CA ALA A 160 -3.53 5.40 15.58
C ALA A 160 -2.01 5.49 15.42
N GLN A 161 -1.30 5.42 16.55
CA GLN A 161 0.13 5.13 16.58
C GLN A 161 0.31 3.62 16.48
N VAL A 162 0.70 3.15 15.32
CA VAL A 162 0.90 1.72 15.07
C VAL A 162 2.29 1.33 15.54
N LYS A 163 2.36 0.48 16.56
CA LYS A 163 3.60 -0.09 17.04
C LYS A 163 4.11 -1.14 16.04
N VAL A 164 5.40 -1.08 15.73
CA VAL A 164 6.10 -2.04 14.89
C VAL A 164 7.30 -2.57 15.68
N ASP A 165 7.29 -3.87 15.94
CA ASP A 165 8.32 -4.57 16.72
C ASP A 165 9.29 -5.30 15.78
N ALA A 166 10.58 -5.01 15.85
CA ALA A 166 11.62 -5.80 15.20
C ALA A 166 11.91 -7.05 16.05
N GLN A 167 11.58 -8.24 15.55
CA GLN A 167 11.57 -9.45 16.36
C GLN A 167 12.89 -10.23 16.28
N GLU A 168 13.21 -10.75 15.12
CA GLU A 168 14.39 -11.62 14.95
C GLU A 168 14.94 -11.54 13.53
N ARG A 169 16.20 -12.00 13.38
CA ARG A 169 16.82 -12.24 12.08
C ARG A 169 16.57 -13.66 11.66
N GLU A 170 16.15 -13.84 10.42
CA GLU A 170 15.93 -15.17 9.86
C GLU A 170 16.19 -15.19 8.34
N ARG A 171 16.44 -16.38 7.83
CA ARG A 171 16.66 -16.56 6.40
C ARG A 171 15.37 -17.03 5.74
N ILE A 172 14.87 -16.24 4.79
CA ILE A 172 13.61 -16.49 4.08
C ILE A 172 13.88 -16.87 2.64
N LYS A 173 13.19 -17.91 2.17
CA LYS A 173 13.15 -18.29 0.75
C LYS A 173 11.83 -17.82 0.14
N THR A 174 11.91 -17.15 -1.00
CA THR A 174 10.77 -16.72 -1.84
C THR A 174 11.05 -17.13 -3.30
N PRO A 175 10.10 -17.00 -4.23
CA PRO A 175 10.38 -17.20 -5.66
C PRO A 175 11.52 -16.33 -6.21
N ALA A 176 11.68 -15.10 -5.71
CA ALA A 176 12.77 -14.20 -6.11
C ALA A 176 14.16 -14.62 -5.58
N GLY A 177 14.23 -15.55 -4.64
CA GLY A 177 15.51 -16.01 -4.08
C GLY A 177 15.50 -16.28 -2.58
N THR A 178 16.70 -16.28 -2.00
CA THR A 178 16.88 -16.49 -0.56
C THR A 178 17.54 -15.27 0.06
N PHE A 179 16.94 -14.73 1.11
CA PHE A 179 17.31 -13.46 1.73
C PHE A 179 17.57 -13.61 3.22
N ASN A 180 18.60 -12.93 3.72
CA ASN A 180 18.72 -12.65 5.14
C ASN A 180 17.79 -11.49 5.46
N THR A 181 16.98 -11.62 6.49
CA THR A 181 15.89 -10.68 6.78
C THR A 181 15.81 -10.38 8.26
N VAL A 182 15.18 -9.25 8.56
CA VAL A 182 14.62 -8.95 9.89
C VAL A 182 13.11 -9.06 9.78
N ARG A 183 12.49 -9.82 10.69
CA ARG A 183 11.02 -9.91 10.82
C ARG A 183 10.50 -8.79 11.70
N TYR A 184 9.49 -8.11 11.20
CA TYR A 184 8.74 -7.08 11.92
C TYR A 184 7.31 -7.53 12.16
N GLU A 185 6.76 -7.27 13.34
CA GLU A 185 5.33 -7.39 13.62
C GLU A 185 4.71 -6.00 13.69
N ALA A 186 3.75 -5.73 12.80
CA ALA A 186 3.02 -4.47 12.76
C ALA A 186 1.64 -4.64 13.43
N ASN A 187 1.42 -3.91 14.53
CA ASN A 187 0.19 -3.98 15.32
C ASN A 187 -0.91 -3.07 14.73
N LEU A 188 -1.30 -3.31 13.47
CA LEU A 188 -2.30 -2.53 12.73
C LEU A 188 -3.70 -3.18 12.71
N LEU A 189 -3.80 -4.44 13.11
CA LEU A 189 -5.05 -5.19 13.20
C LEU A 189 -5.69 -5.06 14.60
N ASN A 190 -6.72 -5.87 14.88
CA ASN A 190 -7.42 -5.94 16.19
C ASN A 190 -8.04 -4.59 16.61
N GLY A 191 -8.51 -3.80 15.65
CA GLY A 191 -9.16 -2.52 15.92
C GLY A 191 -8.20 -1.33 16.01
N VAL A 192 -6.88 -1.52 15.91
CA VAL A 192 -5.92 -0.40 15.90
C VAL A 192 -6.14 0.48 14.67
N ILE A 193 -5.94 -0.02 13.47
CA ILE A 193 -6.38 0.60 12.21
C ILE A 193 -7.48 -0.26 11.58
N TYR A 194 -7.24 -1.56 11.42
CA TYR A 194 -8.21 -2.48 10.84
C TYR A 194 -8.91 -3.31 11.91
N SER A 195 -10.24 -3.44 11.82
CA SER A 195 -11.06 -4.16 12.80
C SER A 195 -10.86 -5.66 12.79
N ARG A 196 -10.23 -6.23 11.75
CA ARG A 196 -10.00 -7.67 11.64
C ARG A 196 -9.06 -8.17 12.73
N LYS A 197 -9.43 -9.31 13.35
CA LYS A 197 -8.60 -9.97 14.35
C LYS A 197 -7.48 -10.75 13.66
N GLY A 198 -6.23 -10.52 14.10
CA GLY A 198 -5.07 -11.18 13.51
C GLY A 198 -3.75 -10.51 13.86
N ARG A 199 -2.70 -10.97 13.17
CA ARG A 199 -1.33 -10.47 13.27
C ARG A 199 -0.79 -10.20 11.87
N ALA A 200 0.02 -9.16 11.72
CA ALA A 200 0.68 -8.78 10.48
C ALA A 200 2.20 -8.83 10.65
N PHE A 201 2.88 -9.56 9.78
CA PHE A 201 4.33 -9.69 9.79
C PHE A 201 4.91 -9.25 8.46
N ILE A 202 6.09 -8.63 8.51
CA ILE A 202 6.80 -8.11 7.35
C ILE A 202 8.25 -8.55 7.50
N TRP A 203 8.82 -9.16 6.46
CA TRP A 203 10.24 -9.47 6.38
C TRP A 203 10.91 -8.49 5.44
N LEU A 204 11.79 -7.67 5.99
CA LEU A 204 12.65 -6.77 5.21
C LEU A 204 14.05 -7.39 5.11
N THR A 205 14.70 -7.26 3.95
CA THR A 205 16.10 -7.68 3.82
C THR A 205 16.96 -6.96 4.85
N ASP A 206 17.94 -7.67 5.43
CA ASP A 206 18.89 -7.13 6.43
C ASP A 206 20.09 -6.46 5.74
N ASP A 207 19.77 -5.56 4.78
CA ASP A 207 20.70 -4.73 4.03
C ASP A 207 20.15 -3.30 3.94
N GLU A 208 20.88 -2.41 3.27
CA GLU A 208 20.49 -1.00 3.13
C GLU A 208 19.21 -0.80 2.30
N ARG A 209 18.89 -1.70 1.38
CA ARG A 209 17.70 -1.61 0.53
C ARG A 209 16.42 -1.93 1.28
N ARG A 210 16.49 -2.80 2.31
CA ARG A 210 15.37 -3.18 3.17
C ARG A 210 14.11 -3.53 2.36
N VAL A 211 14.28 -4.42 1.37
CA VAL A 211 13.21 -4.85 0.47
C VAL A 211 12.22 -5.73 1.24
N PRO A 212 10.90 -5.48 1.17
CA PRO A 212 9.92 -6.37 1.78
C PRO A 212 9.78 -7.64 0.94
N VAL A 213 10.45 -8.71 1.36
CA VAL A 213 10.48 -9.98 0.62
C VAL A 213 9.33 -10.91 0.99
N ARG A 214 8.71 -10.71 2.16
CA ARG A 214 7.50 -11.42 2.58
C ARG A 214 6.61 -10.52 3.42
N ILE A 215 5.30 -10.61 3.18
CA ILE A 215 4.26 -10.04 4.05
C ILE A 215 3.29 -11.16 4.38
N LEU A 216 3.01 -11.36 5.67
CA LEU A 216 2.11 -12.41 6.14
C LEU A 216 1.03 -11.82 7.03
N LEU A 217 -0.22 -12.07 6.66
CA LEU A 217 -1.39 -11.73 7.45
C LEU A 217 -1.97 -13.02 8.02
N ARG A 218 -1.86 -13.22 9.34
CA ARG A 218 -2.48 -14.33 10.05
C ARG A 218 -3.76 -13.84 10.71
N MET A 219 -4.88 -14.18 10.13
CA MET A 219 -6.21 -13.76 10.56
C MET A 219 -7.02 -14.92 11.13
N ASN A 220 -8.02 -14.60 11.95
CA ASN A 220 -8.93 -15.60 12.49
C ASN A 220 -9.82 -16.20 11.37
N PHE A 221 -10.36 -17.40 11.65
CA PHE A 221 -11.35 -18.02 10.76
C PHE A 221 -12.50 -17.04 10.43
N PRO A 222 -12.99 -16.98 9.18
CA PRO A 222 -12.71 -17.93 8.07
C PRO A 222 -11.51 -17.56 7.19
N LEU A 223 -10.86 -16.41 7.35
CA LEU A 223 -9.83 -15.92 6.45
C LEU A 223 -8.53 -16.73 6.52
N GLY A 224 -8.05 -17.02 7.76
CA GLY A 224 -6.81 -17.77 7.94
C GLY A 224 -5.57 -16.98 7.55
N THR A 225 -4.61 -17.62 6.91
CA THR A 225 -3.32 -17.01 6.56
C THR A 225 -3.30 -16.61 5.09
N VAL A 226 -2.85 -15.37 4.85
CA VAL A 226 -2.50 -14.85 3.52
C VAL A 226 -1.02 -14.49 3.55
N THR A 227 -0.25 -15.00 2.61
CA THR A 227 1.17 -14.72 2.44
C THR A 227 1.41 -14.08 1.08
N LEU A 228 2.18 -13.01 1.07
CA LEU A 228 2.71 -12.39 -0.14
C LEU A 228 4.22 -12.65 -0.14
N ASP A 229 4.71 -13.41 -1.09
CA ASP A 229 6.13 -13.71 -1.28
C ASP A 229 6.67 -13.00 -2.51
N LEU A 230 7.79 -12.30 -2.36
CA LEU A 230 8.42 -11.59 -3.47
C LEU A 230 8.80 -12.58 -4.57
N GLU A 231 8.32 -12.31 -5.78
CA GLU A 231 8.57 -13.08 -6.99
C GLU A 231 9.54 -12.34 -7.92
N LYS A 232 9.43 -11.01 -8.00
CA LYS A 232 10.27 -10.20 -8.86
C LYS A 232 10.47 -8.80 -8.29
N GLU A 233 11.67 -8.28 -8.46
CA GLU A 233 12.04 -6.88 -8.19
C GLU A 233 12.54 -6.25 -9.49
N GLU A 234 12.03 -5.07 -9.83
CA GLU A 234 12.42 -4.31 -11.00
C GLU A 234 12.74 -2.87 -10.60
N HIS A 235 13.87 -2.38 -11.06
CA HIS A 235 14.31 -1.00 -10.91
C HIS A 235 14.29 -0.32 -12.28
N PRO A 236 13.96 0.99 -12.37
CA PRO A 236 13.95 1.74 -13.62
C PRO A 236 15.33 1.90 -14.24
#